data_6d2e330360648cefa5e8d251f4d1d63a
#
_entry.id   6d2e330360648cefa5e8d251f4d1d63a
#
_cell.length_a   1.000
_cell.length_b   1.000
_cell.length_c   1.000
_cell.angle_alpha   90.00
_cell.angle_beta   90.00
_cell.angle_gamma   90.00
#
_symmetry.space_group_name_H-M   'P 1'
#
loop_
_entity.id
_entity.type
_entity.pdbx_description
1 polymer ?
#
loop_
_entity_poly.entity_id
_entity_poly.type
_entity_poly.pdbx_seq_one_letter_code
_entity_poly.pdbx_strand_id
1 'polypeptide(L)'
;MDEQKRIASGAAALAVDDPREVIAALLAAGRRVIGPQARGGAIVLAPYASPEALPRGLIDAQAPGRYRLEAGNPERWFDYVVGPQGWKPFLYPARRRLRSARRAEGTVSVTEDAADR
;
A
#
# COMPACT_ATOMS: atom_id res chain seq x y z
N MET A 1 -7.62 -21.10 18.52
CA MET A 1 -8.50 -20.75 19.62
C MET A 1 -7.84 -19.90 20.67
N ASP A 2 -6.58 -20.16 20.98
CA ASP A 2 -5.85 -19.36 21.97
C ASP A 2 -5.28 -18.04 21.43
N GLU A 3 -5.35 -17.78 20.13
CA GLU A 3 -4.89 -16.52 19.54
C GLU A 3 -5.70 -15.31 19.99
N GLN A 4 -6.99 -15.50 20.26
CA GLN A 4 -7.83 -14.42 20.79
C GLN A 4 -7.46 -14.01 22.23
N LYS A 5 -6.84 -14.90 23.01
CA LYS A 5 -6.37 -14.58 24.36
C LYS A 5 -5.12 -13.72 24.43
N ARG A 6 -4.40 -13.56 23.31
CA ARG A 6 -3.17 -12.77 23.23
C ARG A 6 -3.39 -11.32 22.86
N ILE A 7 -4.62 -10.92 22.57
CA ILE A 7 -4.94 -9.56 22.23
C ILE A 7 -4.90 -8.71 23.50
N ALA A 8 -4.10 -7.66 23.47
CA ALA A 8 -3.98 -6.73 24.60
C ALA A 8 -5.35 -6.15 24.96
N SER A 9 -5.57 -5.91 26.25
CA SER A 9 -6.78 -5.27 26.75
C SER A 9 -7.05 -3.96 26.01
N GLY A 10 -8.22 -3.81 25.42
CA GLY A 10 -8.61 -2.65 24.61
C GLY A 10 -8.37 -2.80 23.10
N ALA A 11 -7.72 -3.88 22.65
CA ALA A 11 -7.59 -4.18 21.22
C ALA A 11 -8.82 -4.94 20.72
N ALA A 12 -9.27 -4.63 19.49
CA ALA A 12 -10.29 -5.39 18.78
C ALA A 12 -9.65 -6.25 17.69
N ALA A 13 -10.15 -7.48 17.51
CA ALA A 13 -9.75 -8.33 16.41
C ALA A 13 -10.94 -8.61 15.52
N LEU A 14 -10.72 -8.54 14.21
CA LEU A 14 -11.69 -8.89 13.19
C LEU A 14 -11.13 -10.08 12.39
N ALA A 15 -11.88 -11.18 12.35
CA ALA A 15 -11.58 -12.29 11.46
C ALA A 15 -12.13 -11.97 10.07
N VAL A 16 -11.28 -12.02 9.05
CA VAL A 16 -11.67 -11.88 7.65
C VAL A 16 -11.09 -13.02 6.83
N ASP A 17 -11.88 -13.56 5.94
CA ASP A 17 -11.45 -14.64 5.04
C ASP A 17 -10.67 -14.10 3.84
N ASP A 18 -10.98 -12.88 3.42
CA ASP A 18 -10.37 -12.21 2.29
C ASP A 18 -9.78 -10.85 2.73
N PRO A 19 -8.45 -10.67 2.68
CA PRO A 19 -7.80 -9.40 3.05
C PRO A 19 -8.30 -8.19 2.26
N ARG A 20 -8.87 -8.38 1.06
CA ARG A 20 -9.43 -7.30 0.24
C ARG A 20 -10.63 -6.63 0.92
N GLU A 21 -11.33 -7.31 1.81
CA GLU A 21 -12.42 -6.71 2.60
C GLU A 21 -11.92 -5.58 3.49
N VAL A 22 -10.74 -5.74 4.10
CA VAL A 22 -10.10 -4.69 4.91
C VAL A 22 -9.71 -3.51 4.04
N ILE A 23 -9.15 -3.75 2.86
CA ILE A 23 -8.78 -2.70 1.91
C ILE A 23 -10.03 -1.93 1.46
N ALA A 24 -11.11 -2.65 1.13
CA ALA A 24 -12.37 -2.03 0.75
C ALA A 24 -12.94 -1.12 1.84
N ALA A 25 -12.91 -1.57 3.09
CA ALA A 25 -13.38 -0.79 4.24
C ALA A 25 -12.53 0.49 4.45
N LEU A 26 -11.22 0.39 4.32
CA LEU A 26 -10.31 1.54 4.45
C LEU A 26 -10.50 2.55 3.32
N LEU A 27 -10.65 2.08 2.08
CA LEU A 27 -10.93 2.95 0.93
C LEU A 27 -12.29 3.63 1.07
N ALA A 28 -13.32 2.91 1.52
CA ALA A 28 -14.65 3.48 1.79
C ALA A 28 -14.62 4.54 2.91
N ALA A 29 -13.71 4.40 3.87
CA ALA A 29 -13.47 5.39 4.93
C ALA A 29 -12.64 6.60 4.46
N GLY A 30 -12.32 6.71 3.17
CA GLY A 30 -11.53 7.80 2.60
C GLY A 30 -10.03 7.71 2.91
N ARG A 31 -9.53 6.55 3.32
CA ARG A 31 -8.11 6.35 3.60
C ARG A 31 -7.33 6.07 2.32
N ARG A 32 -6.12 6.60 2.26
CA ARG A 32 -5.15 6.19 1.24
C ARG A 32 -4.48 4.89 1.68
N VAL A 33 -4.70 3.83 0.92
CA VAL A 33 -4.16 2.51 1.25
C VAL A 33 -3.00 2.20 0.30
N ILE A 34 -1.86 1.88 0.86
CA ILE A 34 -0.64 1.53 0.13
C ILE A 34 -0.29 0.08 0.45
N GLY A 35 -0.04 -0.70 -0.57
CA GLY A 35 0.31 -2.09 -0.39
C GLY A 35 0.91 -2.72 -1.63
N PRO A 36 1.23 -4.02 -1.56
CA PRO A 36 1.85 -4.73 -2.66
C PRO A 36 0.94 -4.81 -3.89
N GLN A 37 1.49 -4.54 -5.06
CA GLN A 37 0.86 -4.69 -6.36
C GLN A 37 1.84 -5.31 -7.34
N ALA A 38 1.34 -6.10 -8.29
CA ALA A 38 2.14 -6.62 -9.38
C ALA A 38 2.23 -5.60 -10.51
N ARG A 39 3.42 -5.13 -10.80
CA ARG A 39 3.70 -4.20 -11.91
C ARG A 39 5.03 -4.57 -12.59
N GLY A 40 5.00 -4.67 -13.91
CA GLY A 40 6.23 -4.91 -14.69
C GLY A 40 6.98 -6.18 -14.29
N GLY A 41 6.29 -7.24 -13.90
CA GLY A 41 6.90 -8.50 -13.49
C GLY A 41 7.52 -8.49 -12.09
N ALA A 42 7.19 -7.51 -11.24
CA ALA A 42 7.66 -7.40 -9.86
C ALA A 42 6.52 -6.99 -8.91
N ILE A 43 6.69 -7.29 -7.63
CA ILE A 43 5.85 -6.72 -6.58
C ILE A 43 6.41 -5.37 -6.16
N VAL A 44 5.59 -4.35 -6.27
CA VAL A 44 5.89 -2.98 -5.84
C VAL A 44 4.88 -2.52 -4.79
N LEU A 45 5.25 -1.57 -3.95
CA LEU A 45 4.33 -0.90 -3.04
C LEU A 45 3.73 0.31 -3.76
N ALA A 46 2.43 0.37 -3.85
CA ALA A 46 1.73 1.46 -4.53
C ALA A 46 0.34 1.69 -3.92
N PRO A 47 -0.24 2.90 -4.11
CA PRO A 47 -1.60 3.16 -3.67
C PRO A 47 -2.62 2.27 -4.39
N TYR A 48 -3.59 1.76 -3.66
CA TYR A 48 -4.69 0.99 -4.22
C TYR A 48 -5.79 1.91 -4.77
N ALA A 49 -6.17 1.67 -6.02
CA ALA A 49 -7.39 2.24 -6.59
C ALA A 49 -8.63 1.40 -6.23
N SER A 50 -8.44 0.10 -6.06
CA SER A 50 -9.50 -0.84 -5.71
C SER A 50 -8.94 -2.03 -4.91
N PRO A 51 -9.78 -2.79 -4.16
CA PRO A 51 -9.32 -3.94 -3.39
C PRO A 51 -8.71 -5.06 -4.24
N GLU A 52 -9.13 -5.19 -5.48
CA GLU A 52 -8.67 -6.23 -6.43
C GLU A 52 -7.20 -6.06 -6.82
N ALA A 53 -6.60 -4.90 -6.54
CA ALA A 53 -5.18 -4.66 -6.81
C ALA A 53 -4.25 -5.48 -5.90
N LEU A 54 -4.75 -6.03 -4.79
CA LEU A 54 -3.97 -6.95 -3.95
C LEU A 54 -3.71 -8.26 -4.70
N PRO A 55 -2.44 -8.63 -4.97
CA PRO A 55 -2.13 -9.85 -5.71
C PRO A 55 -2.46 -11.11 -4.90
N ARG A 56 -2.97 -12.11 -5.59
CA ARG A 56 -3.24 -13.44 -5.04
C ARG A 56 -2.65 -14.51 -5.96
N GLY A 57 -2.13 -15.57 -5.36
CA GLY A 57 -1.63 -16.70 -6.13
C GLY A 57 -0.33 -16.44 -6.88
N LEU A 58 0.49 -15.50 -6.39
CA LEU A 58 1.81 -15.21 -6.96
C LEU A 58 2.92 -15.61 -5.97
N ILE A 59 4.02 -16.08 -6.51
CA ILE A 59 5.28 -16.30 -5.80
C ILE A 59 6.40 -15.55 -6.51
N ASP A 60 7.49 -15.29 -5.82
CA ASP A 60 8.68 -14.74 -6.43
C ASP A 60 9.76 -15.81 -6.61
N ALA A 61 10.47 -15.73 -7.72
CA ALA A 61 11.66 -16.50 -7.99
C ALA A 61 12.86 -15.56 -8.01
N GLN A 62 13.83 -15.83 -7.15
CA GLN A 62 15.03 -15.01 -7.00
C GLN A 62 16.29 -15.80 -7.36
N ALA A 63 17.20 -15.13 -8.04
CA ALA A 63 18.56 -15.58 -8.31
C ALA A 63 19.48 -14.35 -8.23
N PRO A 64 20.81 -14.52 -8.14
CA PRO A 64 21.72 -13.39 -8.14
C PRO A 64 21.46 -12.42 -9.29
N GLY A 65 21.15 -11.15 -8.97
CA GLY A 65 20.78 -10.13 -9.94
C GLY A 65 19.45 -10.31 -10.66
N ARG A 66 18.60 -11.25 -10.20
CA ARG A 66 17.32 -11.56 -10.85
C ARG A 66 16.19 -11.69 -9.83
N TYR A 67 15.07 -11.03 -10.13
CA TYR A 67 13.80 -11.17 -9.44
C TYR A 67 12.69 -11.35 -10.48
N ARG A 68 11.82 -12.33 -10.31
CA ARG A 68 10.71 -12.60 -11.23
C ARG A 68 9.49 -13.10 -10.46
N LEU A 69 8.30 -12.69 -10.89
CA LEU A 69 7.05 -13.24 -10.40
C LEU A 69 6.65 -14.47 -11.23
N GLU A 70 6.14 -15.46 -10.54
CA GLU A 70 5.61 -16.69 -11.11
C GLU A 70 4.24 -17.01 -10.53
N ALA A 71 3.46 -17.84 -11.22
CA ALA A 71 2.21 -18.36 -10.70
C ALA A 71 2.48 -19.35 -9.56
N GLY A 72 1.81 -19.16 -8.45
CA GLY A 72 1.84 -20.03 -7.27
C GLY A 72 0.48 -20.65 -6.99
N ASN A 73 0.25 -21.03 -5.73
CA ASN A 73 -1.05 -21.52 -5.28
C ASN A 73 -2.09 -20.39 -5.37
N PRO A 74 -3.17 -20.54 -6.18
CA PRO A 74 -4.16 -19.49 -6.40
C PRO A 74 -4.96 -19.12 -5.15
N GLU A 75 -4.94 -19.92 -4.11
CA GLU A 75 -5.66 -19.66 -2.86
C GLU A 75 -4.82 -18.94 -1.81
N ARG A 76 -3.53 -18.77 -2.04
CA ARG A 76 -2.62 -18.16 -1.06
C ARG A 76 -2.41 -16.68 -1.29
N TRP A 77 -2.34 -15.96 -0.17
CA TRP A 77 -2.01 -14.55 -0.10
C TRP A 77 -0.57 -14.37 0.38
N PHE A 78 0.10 -13.34 -0.11
CA PHE A 78 1.40 -12.91 0.41
C PHE A 78 2.53 -13.95 0.32
N ASP A 79 2.49 -14.87 -0.63
CA ASP A 79 3.56 -15.84 -0.88
C ASP A 79 4.75 -15.26 -1.66
N TYR A 80 4.82 -13.96 -1.78
CA TYR A 80 5.85 -13.21 -2.47
C TYR A 80 6.56 -12.24 -1.52
N VAL A 81 7.78 -11.84 -1.85
CA VAL A 81 8.44 -10.70 -1.25
C VAL A 81 8.35 -9.49 -2.15
N VAL A 82 8.35 -8.30 -1.54
CA VAL A 82 8.40 -7.05 -2.28
C VAL A 82 9.75 -6.94 -2.99
N GLY A 83 9.74 -6.43 -4.21
CA GLY A 83 10.95 -6.15 -4.98
C GLY A 83 11.82 -5.06 -4.33
N PRO A 84 12.80 -4.50 -5.05
CA PRO A 84 13.78 -3.57 -4.49
C PRO A 84 13.21 -2.24 -3.99
N GLN A 85 11.93 -1.96 -4.24
CA GLN A 85 11.25 -0.75 -3.79
C GLN A 85 10.56 -0.98 -2.44
N GLY A 86 10.95 -0.22 -1.42
CA GLY A 86 10.37 -0.31 -0.09
C GLY A 86 9.40 0.83 0.25
N TRP A 87 9.08 0.98 1.52
CA TRP A 87 8.16 1.99 2.07
C TRP A 87 8.73 3.40 2.11
N LYS A 88 10.04 3.54 1.96
CA LYS A 88 10.75 4.81 2.14
C LYS A 88 10.18 5.98 1.34
N PRO A 89 9.82 5.84 0.06
CA PRO A 89 9.25 6.94 -0.72
C PRO A 89 7.94 7.50 -0.18
N PHE A 90 7.17 6.69 0.56
CA PHE A 90 5.90 7.09 1.15
C PHE A 90 6.07 7.77 2.52
N LEU A 91 7.08 7.38 3.28
CA LEU A 91 7.38 7.93 4.60
C LEU A 91 8.30 9.15 4.50
N TYR A 92 9.27 9.09 3.61
CA TYR A 92 10.30 10.11 3.41
C TYR A 92 10.41 10.46 1.92
N PRO A 93 9.44 11.18 1.35
CA PRO A 93 9.51 11.53 -0.06
C PRO A 93 10.72 12.42 -0.33
N ALA A 94 11.44 12.13 -1.44
CA ALA A 94 12.60 12.90 -1.84
C ALA A 94 12.26 14.36 -2.16
N ARG A 95 11.00 14.64 -2.50
CA ARG A 95 10.50 15.98 -2.80
C ARG A 95 9.08 16.12 -2.26
N ARG A 96 8.82 17.18 -1.53
CA ARG A 96 7.49 17.54 -1.05
C ARG A 96 7.23 19.01 -1.30
N ARG A 97 6.09 19.31 -1.91
CA ARG A 97 5.63 20.69 -2.05
C ARG A 97 4.93 21.08 -0.73
N LEU A 98 5.43 22.14 -0.10
CA LEU A 98 4.85 22.65 1.15
C LEU A 98 3.85 23.77 0.88
N ARG A 99 4.13 24.58 -0.14
CA ARG A 99 3.32 25.72 -0.52
C ARG A 99 3.37 25.95 -2.02
N SER A 100 2.30 26.49 -2.56
CA SER A 100 2.25 27.02 -3.91
C SER A 100 1.82 28.48 -3.87
N ALA A 101 2.43 29.31 -4.71
CA ALA A 101 2.03 30.69 -4.89
C ALA A 101 1.61 30.92 -6.34
N ARG A 102 0.48 31.53 -6.55
CA ARG A 102 -0.02 31.92 -7.87
C ARG A 102 -0.16 33.43 -7.91
N ARG A 103 0.37 34.04 -8.94
CA ARG A 103 0.16 35.47 -9.24
C ARG A 103 -0.90 35.59 -10.33
N ALA A 104 -1.95 36.33 -10.08
CA ALA A 104 -2.99 36.64 -11.05
C ALA A 104 -3.42 38.10 -10.82
N GLU A 105 -3.51 38.90 -11.90
CA GLU A 105 -4.01 40.30 -11.89
C GLU A 105 -3.37 41.18 -10.81
N GLY A 106 -2.06 41.04 -10.60
CA GLY A 106 -1.30 41.85 -9.62
C GLY A 106 -1.43 41.35 -8.16
N THR A 107 -2.23 40.32 -7.91
CA THR A 107 -2.40 39.72 -6.59
C THR A 107 -1.66 38.38 -6.51
N VAL A 108 -1.04 38.12 -5.35
CA VAL A 108 -0.37 36.82 -5.07
C VAL A 108 -1.20 36.05 -4.06
N SER A 109 -1.65 34.87 -4.44
CA SER A 109 -2.30 33.91 -3.54
C SER A 109 -1.33 32.81 -3.14
N VAL A 110 -1.26 32.47 -1.87
CA VAL A 110 -0.42 31.38 -1.33
C VAL A 110 -1.34 30.32 -0.77
N THR A 111 -1.13 29.07 -1.23
CA THR A 111 -1.85 27.92 -0.73
C THR A 111 -0.87 26.96 -0.07
N GLU A 112 -1.19 26.54 1.15
CA GLU A 112 -0.46 25.47 1.84
C GLU A 112 -1.00 24.11 1.40
N ASP A 113 -0.08 23.21 1.02
CA ASP A 113 -0.46 21.84 0.73
C ASP A 113 -0.67 21.10 2.06
N ALA A 114 -1.86 20.53 2.24
CA ALA A 114 -2.16 19.72 3.42
C ALA A 114 -1.19 18.54 3.52
N ALA A 115 -0.78 18.23 4.74
CA ALA A 115 -0.03 17.02 4.98
C ALA A 115 -0.93 15.82 4.65
N ASP A 116 -0.45 14.93 3.79
CA ASP A 116 -1.04 13.61 3.60
C ASP A 116 -1.05 12.89 4.96
N ARG A 117 -2.24 12.70 5.53
CA ARG A 117 -2.43 11.97 6.79
C ARG A 117 -2.83 10.54 6.51
#